data_d258aa9ba316e8bb6c3fc8aeba848cbd
#
_entry.id   d258aa9ba316e8bb6c3fc8aeba848cbd
#
_cell.length_a   1.000
_cell.length_b   1.000
_cell.length_c   1.000
_cell.angle_alpha   90.00
_cell.angle_beta   90.00
_cell.angle_gamma   90.00
#
_symmetry.space_group_name_H-M   'P 1'
#
loop_
_entity.id
_entity.type
_entity.pdbx_description
1 polymer ?
#
loop_
_entity_poly.entity_id
_entity_poly.type
_entity_poly.pdbx_seq_one_letter_code
_entity_poly.pdbx_strand_id
1 'polypeptide(L)'
;MPQAKDENNSESTKMIDFTIPHETQDICDNLFRFIDQEVLPLEDANQELLGNPVKMFQEDRHYVPELLALRKQVRMESAKAGFYTMFGAEELGGMGLGPLESAHISEALNERYGPGRSLIQTVVIPSPFTNGLSPVLRALQPELIDHYLPDIASGEKTLCFGLSEPDAGSDVFNLKTTAVKEGDEWVINGTKQWITNAPYADYCMLFAITDKELVEQRKGGITGFFVDTKLPGFDVTSVIPVMGYVGGDTGIIQIENLRVPDSHILGDVHKGLRVAMTGVNTGRIGMSASCVGQARWALRQAVNYANQRKTFGTTIGNHQAVQLMLADCAMDIYAGRNMVLNCAWKLSQGMPALKEISMNKAFNTEMVGRVMDRVIQIHGGMGLTNELKIEEGYRWARLLRIPDGTSEIQRRTIALSLLKEDLDF
;
A
#
# COMPACT_ATOMS: atom_id res chain seq x y z
N MET A 1 57.05 -10.32 -22.77
CA MET A 1 56.52 -9.71 -21.56
C MET A 1 55.36 -8.80 -21.98
N PRO A 2 54.12 -9.13 -21.75
CA PRO A 2 53.01 -8.22 -21.89
C PRO A 2 52.78 -7.50 -20.56
N GLN A 3 52.65 -6.17 -20.62
CA GLN A 3 52.36 -5.28 -19.51
C GLN A 3 50.95 -5.60 -18.96
N ALA A 4 50.88 -5.83 -17.65
CA ALA A 4 49.62 -5.89 -16.89
C ALA A 4 49.00 -4.48 -16.94
N LYS A 5 47.76 -4.42 -17.42
CA LYS A 5 46.87 -3.26 -17.19
C LYS A 5 46.29 -3.42 -15.77
N ASP A 6 46.81 -2.58 -14.87
CA ASP A 6 46.13 -2.32 -13.60
C ASP A 6 44.83 -1.58 -13.91
N GLU A 7 43.73 -2.30 -13.99
CA GLU A 7 42.39 -1.75 -13.85
C GLU A 7 42.13 -1.58 -12.35
N ASN A 8 42.53 -0.45 -11.80
CA ASN A 8 42.10 0.02 -10.50
C ASN A 8 40.62 0.42 -10.60
N ASN A 9 39.72 -0.57 -10.52
CA ASN A 9 38.30 -0.36 -10.30
C ASN A 9 38.10 -0.13 -8.81
N SER A 10 38.39 1.07 -8.32
CA SER A 10 37.97 1.52 -7.00
C SER A 10 36.45 1.75 -7.06
N GLU A 11 35.66 0.70 -6.94
CA GLU A 11 34.32 0.84 -6.46
C GLU A 11 34.42 1.51 -5.08
N SER A 12 34.15 2.78 -5.03
CA SER A 12 34.01 3.50 -3.76
C SER A 12 32.87 2.81 -3.02
N THR A 13 33.18 2.11 -1.95
CA THR A 13 32.20 1.51 -1.07
C THR A 13 31.29 2.63 -0.60
N LYS A 14 30.10 2.74 -1.18
CA LYS A 14 29.13 3.77 -0.79
C LYS A 14 28.76 3.54 0.67
N MET A 15 29.04 4.52 1.51
CA MET A 15 28.70 4.47 2.93
C MET A 15 27.18 4.53 3.06
N ILE A 16 26.60 3.68 3.90
CA ILE A 16 25.17 3.71 4.20
C ILE A 16 24.87 5.02 4.94
N ASP A 17 23.98 5.82 4.40
CA ASP A 17 23.53 7.07 4.98
C ASP A 17 21.98 7.09 5.02
N PHE A 18 21.44 7.19 6.21
CA PHE A 18 20.01 7.30 6.49
C PHE A 18 19.59 8.72 6.87
N THR A 19 20.44 9.70 6.60
CA THR A 19 20.13 11.11 6.85
C THR A 19 18.91 11.52 6.01
N ILE A 20 17.90 12.00 6.68
CA ILE A 20 16.70 12.54 6.03
C ILE A 20 16.98 14.00 5.68
N PRO A 21 16.81 14.42 4.41
CA PRO A 21 17.00 15.81 4.02
C PRO A 21 16.09 16.75 4.83
N HIS A 22 16.57 17.96 5.13
CA HIS A 22 15.79 18.96 5.87
C HIS A 22 14.46 19.29 5.17
N GLU A 23 14.48 19.35 3.85
CA GLU A 23 13.29 19.56 3.01
C GLU A 23 12.21 18.48 3.24
N THR A 24 12.62 17.22 3.44
CA THR A 24 11.69 16.14 3.75
C THR A 24 11.05 16.32 5.13
N GLN A 25 11.80 16.83 6.10
CA GLN A 25 11.25 17.16 7.41
C GLN A 25 10.24 18.31 7.30
N ASP A 26 10.55 19.36 6.51
CA ASP A 26 9.64 20.47 6.24
C ASP A 26 8.34 19.99 5.56
N ILE A 27 8.44 19.03 4.64
CA ILE A 27 7.27 18.38 4.02
C ILE A 27 6.43 17.65 5.09
N CYS A 28 7.04 16.89 5.99
CA CYS A 28 6.34 16.24 7.10
C CYS A 28 5.63 17.26 7.99
N ASP A 29 6.29 18.33 8.38
CA ASP A 29 5.72 19.35 9.26
C ASP A 29 4.55 20.09 8.60
N ASN A 30 4.63 20.36 7.30
CA ASN A 30 3.55 20.94 6.52
C ASN A 30 2.38 19.96 6.35
N LEU A 31 2.66 18.69 6.07
CA LEU A 31 1.66 17.61 6.00
C LEU A 31 0.90 17.49 7.34
N PHE A 32 1.62 17.48 8.45
CA PHE A 32 0.99 17.39 9.78
C PHE A 32 0.16 18.61 10.08
N ARG A 33 0.63 19.81 9.72
CA ARG A 33 -0.16 21.05 9.87
C ARG A 33 -1.44 21.00 9.05
N PHE A 34 -1.37 20.53 7.80
CA PHE A 34 -2.55 20.33 6.96
C PHE A 34 -3.54 19.36 7.60
N ILE A 35 -3.07 18.20 8.07
CA ILE A 35 -3.94 17.21 8.72
C ILE A 35 -4.57 17.76 9.99
N ASP A 36 -3.78 18.43 10.84
CA ASP A 36 -4.24 18.97 12.12
C ASP A 36 -5.24 20.14 11.94
N GLN A 37 -5.10 20.92 10.88
CA GLN A 37 -5.95 22.10 10.63
C GLN A 37 -7.16 21.84 9.75
N GLU A 38 -7.07 20.91 8.78
CA GLU A 38 -8.12 20.68 7.80
C GLU A 38 -8.81 19.33 7.96
N VAL A 39 -8.07 18.26 8.29
CA VAL A 39 -8.62 16.90 8.31
C VAL A 39 -9.17 16.51 9.67
N LEU A 40 -8.44 16.77 10.76
CA LEU A 40 -8.91 16.42 12.11
C LEU A 40 -10.18 17.18 12.51
N PRO A 41 -10.33 18.51 12.26
CA PRO A 41 -11.59 19.19 12.52
C PRO A 41 -12.77 18.63 11.73
N LEU A 42 -12.52 18.14 10.50
CA LEU A 42 -13.53 17.49 9.69
C LEU A 42 -13.92 16.12 10.26
N GLU A 43 -12.95 15.33 10.76
CA GLU A 43 -13.24 14.09 11.49
C GLU A 43 -14.03 14.36 12.77
N ASP A 44 -13.64 15.38 13.55
CA ASP A 44 -14.30 15.75 14.80
C ASP A 44 -15.75 16.22 14.58
N ALA A 45 -15.99 17.00 13.55
CA ALA A 45 -17.34 17.46 13.18
C ALA A 45 -18.26 16.31 12.72
N ASN A 46 -17.67 15.16 12.29
CA ASN A 46 -18.41 14.01 11.78
C ASN A 46 -18.24 12.76 12.67
N GLN A 47 -17.92 12.92 13.96
CA GLN A 47 -17.69 11.83 14.90
C GLN A 47 -18.86 10.84 15.01
N GLU A 48 -20.10 11.32 14.87
CA GLU A 48 -21.28 10.44 14.92
C GLU A 48 -21.28 9.41 13.78
N LEU A 49 -20.80 9.78 12.60
CA LEU A 49 -20.63 8.90 11.46
C LEU A 49 -19.34 8.06 11.58
N LEU A 50 -18.19 8.72 11.74
CA LEU A 50 -16.87 8.11 11.64
C LEU A 50 -16.49 7.29 12.87
N GLY A 51 -17.06 7.60 14.03
CA GLY A 51 -16.86 6.87 15.28
C GLY A 51 -17.70 5.59 15.39
N ASN A 52 -18.66 5.38 14.50
CA ASN A 52 -19.53 4.21 14.52
C ASN A 52 -19.36 3.36 13.26
N PRO A 53 -18.66 2.22 13.35
CA PRO A 53 -18.41 1.36 12.18
C PRO A 53 -19.65 0.92 11.42
N VAL A 54 -20.82 0.84 12.08
CA VAL A 54 -22.08 0.45 11.42
C VAL A 54 -22.66 1.59 10.60
N LYS A 55 -22.53 2.83 11.07
CA LYS A 55 -23.07 4.01 10.36
C LYS A 55 -22.33 4.36 9.07
N MET A 56 -21.09 3.88 8.91
CA MET A 56 -20.28 4.13 7.72
C MET A 56 -20.75 3.34 6.49
N PHE A 57 -21.64 2.35 6.66
CA PHE A 57 -22.03 1.43 5.60
C PHE A 57 -23.54 1.41 5.38
N GLN A 58 -23.94 1.23 4.13
CA GLN A 58 -25.30 0.93 3.70
C GLN A 58 -25.63 -0.56 3.91
N GLU A 59 -26.91 -0.95 3.73
CA GLU A 59 -27.31 -2.35 3.83
C GLU A 59 -26.64 -3.26 2.81
N ASP A 60 -26.31 -2.74 1.65
CA ASP A 60 -25.58 -3.42 0.58
C ASP A 60 -24.05 -3.43 0.78
N ARG A 61 -23.58 -2.98 1.94
CA ARG A 61 -22.17 -2.95 2.37
C ARG A 61 -21.32 -1.86 1.74
N HIS A 62 -21.89 -1.02 0.87
CA HIS A 62 -21.17 0.16 0.36
C HIS A 62 -21.00 1.22 1.45
N TYR A 63 -20.00 2.07 1.30
CA TYR A 63 -19.92 3.30 2.10
C TYR A 63 -21.16 4.17 1.87
N VAL A 64 -21.59 4.84 2.93
CA VAL A 64 -22.66 5.85 2.79
C VAL A 64 -22.15 7.02 1.96
N PRO A 65 -23.04 7.71 1.20
CA PRO A 65 -22.65 8.83 0.34
C PRO A 65 -21.91 9.96 1.08
N GLU A 66 -22.28 10.21 2.34
CA GLU A 66 -21.66 11.21 3.19
C GLU A 66 -20.17 10.90 3.44
N LEU A 67 -19.83 9.65 3.72
CA LEU A 67 -18.43 9.25 3.89
C LEU A 67 -17.63 9.39 2.59
N LEU A 68 -18.22 9.02 1.46
CA LEU A 68 -17.58 9.17 0.15
C LEU A 68 -17.33 10.66 -0.19
N ALA A 69 -18.27 11.53 0.15
CA ALA A 69 -18.14 12.98 -0.03
C ALA A 69 -17.00 13.56 0.83
N LEU A 70 -16.91 13.16 2.12
CA LEU A 70 -15.83 13.58 3.01
C LEU A 70 -14.46 13.11 2.50
N ARG A 71 -14.35 11.84 2.09
CA ARG A 71 -13.11 11.29 1.53
C ARG A 71 -12.70 12.01 0.24
N LYS A 72 -13.66 12.32 -0.63
CA LYS A 72 -13.40 13.11 -1.85
C LYS A 72 -12.90 14.51 -1.52
N GLN A 73 -13.58 15.21 -0.59
CA GLN A 73 -13.15 16.54 -0.14
C GLN A 73 -11.70 16.52 0.35
N VAL A 74 -11.34 15.60 1.24
CA VAL A 74 -9.98 15.51 1.78
C VAL A 74 -8.96 15.20 0.69
N ARG A 75 -9.27 14.28 -0.25
CA ARG A 75 -8.36 13.99 -1.39
C ARG A 75 -8.07 15.23 -2.22
N MET A 76 -9.13 15.99 -2.58
CA MET A 76 -8.99 17.16 -3.41
C MET A 76 -8.24 18.30 -2.69
N GLU A 77 -8.50 18.54 -1.40
CA GLU A 77 -7.73 19.51 -0.62
C GLU A 77 -6.28 19.08 -0.44
N SER A 78 -6.03 17.79 -0.20
CA SER A 78 -4.68 17.23 -0.16
C SER A 78 -3.95 17.38 -1.51
N ALA A 79 -4.64 17.19 -2.63
CA ALA A 79 -4.09 17.39 -3.97
C ALA A 79 -3.71 18.85 -4.22
N LYS A 80 -4.56 19.80 -3.84
CA LYS A 80 -4.27 21.26 -3.92
C LYS A 80 -3.05 21.64 -3.07
N ALA A 81 -2.91 21.00 -1.91
CA ALA A 81 -1.75 21.21 -1.03
C ALA A 81 -0.49 20.45 -1.48
N GLY A 82 -0.57 19.61 -2.52
CA GLY A 82 0.54 18.84 -3.08
C GLY A 82 0.81 17.49 -2.42
N PHE A 83 0.13 17.15 -1.32
CA PHE A 83 0.40 15.90 -0.57
C PHE A 83 -0.15 14.66 -1.27
N TYR A 84 -1.29 14.76 -1.96
CA TYR A 84 -1.90 13.64 -2.65
C TYR A 84 -1.03 13.09 -3.78
N THR A 85 -0.22 13.93 -4.42
CA THR A 85 0.62 13.58 -5.57
C THR A 85 2.11 13.43 -5.23
N MET A 86 2.52 13.69 -4.00
CA MET A 86 3.94 13.84 -3.65
C MET A 86 4.81 12.60 -3.90
N PHE A 87 4.24 11.39 -3.82
CA PHE A 87 4.95 10.15 -4.13
C PHE A 87 4.90 9.78 -5.61
N GLY A 88 4.12 10.51 -6.40
CA GLY A 88 4.08 10.33 -7.86
C GLY A 88 5.36 10.82 -8.53
N ALA A 89 5.65 10.24 -9.68
CA ALA A 89 6.78 10.65 -10.49
C ALA A 89 6.61 12.07 -11.06
N GLU A 90 7.71 12.79 -11.24
CA GLU A 90 7.70 14.15 -11.80
C GLU A 90 7.06 14.22 -13.19
N GLU A 91 7.32 13.24 -14.06
CA GLU A 91 6.72 13.16 -15.39
C GLU A 91 5.20 12.95 -15.37
N LEU A 92 4.64 12.53 -14.24
CA LEU A 92 3.20 12.44 -14.00
C LEU A 92 2.65 13.64 -13.20
N GLY A 93 3.47 14.66 -12.93
CA GLY A 93 3.09 15.83 -12.14
C GLY A 93 3.18 15.63 -10.63
N GLY A 94 3.87 14.60 -10.16
CA GLY A 94 4.19 14.40 -8.74
C GLY A 94 5.45 15.15 -8.30
N MET A 95 5.81 15.05 -7.01
CA MET A 95 7.04 15.65 -6.49
C MET A 95 8.28 14.76 -6.72
N GLY A 96 8.12 13.51 -7.15
CA GLY A 96 9.22 12.60 -7.39
C GLY A 96 10.02 12.24 -6.15
N LEU A 97 9.43 12.29 -4.96
CA LEU A 97 10.13 11.95 -3.72
C LEU A 97 10.71 10.54 -3.79
N GLY A 98 11.97 10.42 -3.38
CA GLY A 98 12.71 9.17 -3.41
C GLY A 98 12.17 8.12 -2.42
N PRO A 99 12.67 6.87 -2.52
CA PRO A 99 12.23 5.79 -1.63
C PRO A 99 12.52 6.06 -0.16
N LEU A 100 13.61 6.73 0.18
CA LEU A 100 13.99 7.03 1.57
C LEU A 100 13.06 8.08 2.18
N GLU A 101 12.79 9.16 1.45
CA GLU A 101 11.86 10.23 1.82
C GLU A 101 10.43 9.68 1.98
N SER A 102 9.97 8.90 0.99
CA SER A 102 8.64 8.28 1.00
C SER A 102 8.46 7.32 2.17
N ALA A 103 9.47 6.52 2.51
CA ALA A 103 9.45 5.64 3.67
C ALA A 103 9.40 6.43 4.99
N HIS A 104 10.20 7.51 5.11
CA HIS A 104 10.20 8.37 6.29
C HIS A 104 8.84 9.04 6.52
N ILE A 105 8.25 9.64 5.49
CA ILE A 105 6.94 10.29 5.58
C ILE A 105 5.85 9.28 5.95
N SER A 106 5.87 8.09 5.34
CA SER A 106 4.89 7.02 5.63
C SER A 106 5.01 6.52 7.08
N GLU A 107 6.24 6.34 7.59
CA GLU A 107 6.51 5.99 8.98
C GLU A 107 5.96 7.08 9.92
N ALA A 108 6.35 8.34 9.69
CA ALA A 108 6.01 9.48 10.55
C ALA A 108 4.49 9.73 10.60
N LEU A 109 3.80 9.64 9.46
CA LEU A 109 2.35 9.77 9.38
C LEU A 109 1.64 8.73 10.26
N ASN A 110 2.03 7.47 10.13
CA ASN A 110 1.40 6.37 10.87
C ASN A 110 1.78 6.37 12.36
N GLU A 111 2.99 6.83 12.73
CA GLU A 111 3.38 7.02 14.12
C GLU A 111 2.58 8.14 14.80
N ARG A 112 2.29 9.23 14.08
CA ARG A 112 1.57 10.37 14.65
C ARG A 112 0.09 10.09 14.87
N TYR A 113 -0.58 9.55 13.87
CA TYR A 113 -2.05 9.45 13.88
C TYR A 113 -2.58 8.06 14.24
N GLY A 114 -1.77 7.00 14.14
CA GLY A 114 -2.19 5.63 14.47
C GLY A 114 -3.22 5.04 13.50
N PRO A 115 -3.85 3.92 13.84
CA PRO A 115 -4.89 3.26 13.03
C PRO A 115 -6.28 3.91 13.19
N GLY A 116 -7.21 3.53 12.32
CA GLY A 116 -8.64 3.86 12.47
C GLY A 116 -9.01 5.30 12.13
N ARG A 117 -8.22 5.97 11.31
CA ARG A 117 -8.47 7.34 10.83
C ARG A 117 -9.02 7.31 9.41
N SER A 118 -10.36 7.29 9.29
CA SER A 118 -11.06 7.08 8.01
C SER A 118 -10.79 8.13 6.94
N LEU A 119 -10.37 9.34 7.34
CA LEU A 119 -10.06 10.45 6.44
C LEU A 119 -8.55 10.70 6.27
N ILE A 120 -7.67 9.98 6.99
CA ILE A 120 -6.22 10.17 6.91
C ILE A 120 -5.57 9.07 6.07
N GLN A 121 -5.65 7.81 6.54
CA GLN A 121 -4.98 6.70 5.86
C GLN A 121 -5.58 6.44 4.47
N THR A 122 -4.73 6.37 3.47
CA THR A 122 -5.08 6.17 2.04
C THR A 122 -6.00 7.24 1.43
N VAL A 123 -6.25 8.34 2.14
CA VAL A 123 -7.06 9.49 1.67
C VAL A 123 -6.19 10.70 1.44
N VAL A 124 -5.45 11.17 2.46
CA VAL A 124 -4.52 12.29 2.34
C VAL A 124 -3.37 11.92 1.39
N ILE A 125 -2.77 10.75 1.60
CA ILE A 125 -1.78 10.16 0.69
C ILE A 125 -2.38 8.88 0.15
N PRO A 126 -2.58 8.73 -1.17
CA PRO A 126 -3.20 7.55 -1.76
C PRO A 126 -2.29 6.32 -1.65
N SER A 127 -2.89 5.15 -1.81
CA SER A 127 -2.11 3.92 -1.98
C SER A 127 -1.25 4.03 -3.24
N PRO A 128 0.08 3.77 -3.14
CA PRO A 128 1.03 4.16 -4.19
C PRO A 128 0.87 3.43 -5.52
N PHE A 129 0.04 2.39 -5.61
CA PHE A 129 -0.19 1.69 -6.88
C PHE A 129 -1.67 1.46 -7.20
N THR A 130 -2.57 1.66 -6.26
CA THR A 130 -4.00 1.44 -6.49
C THR A 130 -4.78 2.73 -6.68
N ASN A 131 -4.18 3.88 -6.41
CA ASN A 131 -4.86 5.17 -6.50
C ASN A 131 -3.85 6.32 -6.67
N GLY A 132 -4.32 7.52 -7.05
CA GLY A 132 -3.46 8.67 -7.29
C GLY A 132 -2.47 8.44 -8.45
N LEU A 133 -1.29 9.06 -8.39
CA LEU A 133 -0.25 8.94 -9.42
C LEU A 133 0.52 7.61 -9.31
N SER A 134 -0.19 6.51 -9.57
CA SER A 134 0.41 5.17 -9.57
C SER A 134 1.57 5.06 -10.57
N PRO A 135 2.70 4.39 -10.21
CA PRO A 135 3.78 4.10 -11.16
C PRO A 135 3.34 3.32 -12.40
N VAL A 136 2.23 2.60 -12.32
CA VAL A 136 1.62 1.87 -13.45
C VAL A 136 1.16 2.82 -14.56
N LEU A 137 0.75 4.05 -14.21
CA LEU A 137 0.28 5.06 -15.18
C LEU A 137 1.38 5.55 -16.12
N ARG A 138 2.67 5.36 -15.78
CA ARG A 138 3.79 5.62 -16.70
C ARG A 138 3.72 4.78 -17.99
N ALA A 139 2.97 3.69 -17.93
CA ALA A 139 2.78 2.79 -19.07
C ALA A 139 1.61 3.18 -19.98
N LEU A 140 0.87 4.24 -19.66
CA LEU A 140 -0.14 4.82 -20.55
C LEU A 140 0.48 5.46 -21.79
N GLN A 141 -0.28 5.48 -22.88
CA GLN A 141 0.08 6.27 -24.06
C GLN A 141 0.01 7.77 -23.71
N PRO A 142 0.86 8.62 -24.32
CA PRO A 142 0.93 10.04 -23.98
C PRO A 142 -0.42 10.78 -24.08
N GLU A 143 -1.20 10.46 -25.10
CA GLU A 143 -2.52 11.08 -25.33
C GLU A 143 -3.53 10.74 -24.20
N LEU A 144 -3.40 9.56 -23.61
CA LEU A 144 -4.24 9.13 -22.48
C LEU A 144 -3.75 9.77 -21.17
N ILE A 145 -2.45 9.98 -21.03
CA ILE A 145 -1.89 10.72 -19.88
C ILE A 145 -2.52 12.13 -19.85
N ASP A 146 -2.45 12.87 -20.95
CA ASP A 146 -2.99 14.22 -21.05
C ASP A 146 -4.50 14.29 -20.77
N HIS A 147 -5.23 13.23 -21.12
CA HIS A 147 -6.68 13.17 -20.96
C HIS A 147 -7.11 12.80 -19.54
N TYR A 148 -6.52 11.77 -18.94
CA TYR A 148 -7.00 11.19 -17.67
C TYR A 148 -6.27 11.70 -16.43
N LEU A 149 -4.99 12.05 -16.59
CA LEU A 149 -4.13 12.35 -15.45
C LEU A 149 -4.56 13.57 -14.63
N PRO A 150 -5.06 14.68 -15.23
CA PRO A 150 -5.50 15.84 -14.46
C PRO A 150 -6.56 15.52 -13.42
N ASP A 151 -7.56 14.71 -13.77
CA ASP A 151 -8.65 14.33 -12.85
C ASP A 151 -8.15 13.35 -11.76
N ILE A 152 -7.21 12.47 -12.10
CA ILE A 152 -6.59 11.54 -11.15
C ILE A 152 -5.69 12.31 -10.17
N ALA A 153 -4.86 13.22 -10.67
CA ALA A 153 -3.93 14.01 -9.86
C ALA A 153 -4.65 14.99 -8.92
N SER A 154 -5.81 15.53 -9.35
CA SER A 154 -6.64 16.40 -8.50
C SER A 154 -7.37 15.67 -7.38
N GLY A 155 -7.38 14.33 -7.37
CA GLY A 155 -8.18 13.53 -6.45
C GLY A 155 -9.68 13.48 -6.77
N GLU A 156 -10.10 14.10 -7.90
CA GLU A 156 -11.49 14.05 -8.38
C GLU A 156 -11.89 12.62 -8.77
N LYS A 157 -11.00 11.94 -9.50
CA LYS A 157 -11.17 10.58 -9.99
C LYS A 157 -10.27 9.59 -9.25
N THR A 158 -10.75 8.37 -9.09
CA THR A 158 -10.03 7.30 -8.38
C THR A 158 -9.83 6.06 -9.23
N LEU A 159 -8.86 5.24 -8.82
CA LEU A 159 -8.43 4.04 -9.52
C LEU A 159 -8.70 2.78 -8.69
N CYS A 160 -8.73 1.63 -9.36
CA CYS A 160 -8.53 0.32 -8.76
C CYS A 160 -7.56 -0.52 -9.59
N PHE A 161 -7.04 -1.60 -8.97
CA PHE A 161 -6.02 -2.47 -9.58
C PHE A 161 -6.56 -3.90 -9.71
N GLY A 162 -6.99 -4.27 -10.90
CA GLY A 162 -7.72 -5.50 -11.21
C GLY A 162 -6.80 -6.64 -11.65
N LEU A 163 -6.02 -7.25 -10.75
CA LEU A 163 -5.16 -8.39 -11.06
C LEU A 163 -5.75 -9.70 -10.52
N SER A 164 -6.01 -9.79 -9.22
CA SER A 164 -6.40 -11.03 -8.52
C SER A 164 -7.76 -11.56 -8.98
N GLU A 165 -7.91 -12.89 -8.96
CA GLU A 165 -9.13 -13.62 -9.34
C GLU A 165 -9.50 -14.64 -8.27
N PRO A 166 -10.72 -15.25 -8.31
CA PRO A 166 -11.10 -16.30 -7.38
C PRO A 166 -10.07 -17.45 -7.29
N ASP A 167 -9.49 -17.84 -8.41
CA ASP A 167 -8.55 -18.96 -8.53
C ASP A 167 -7.09 -18.52 -8.70
N ALA A 168 -6.79 -17.21 -8.73
CA ALA A 168 -5.46 -16.67 -8.98
C ALA A 168 -5.13 -15.48 -8.07
N GLY A 169 -4.44 -15.76 -6.96
CA GLY A 169 -3.87 -14.76 -6.07
C GLY A 169 -2.34 -14.83 -6.07
N SER A 170 -1.77 -15.76 -5.29
CA SER A 170 -0.31 -15.98 -5.22
C SER A 170 0.28 -16.50 -6.53
N ASP A 171 -0.45 -17.30 -7.30
CA ASP A 171 -0.09 -17.74 -8.64
C ASP A 171 -0.81 -16.92 -9.71
N VAL A 172 -0.19 -15.79 -10.07
CA VAL A 172 -0.72 -14.87 -11.10
C VAL A 172 -0.73 -15.48 -12.51
N PHE A 173 -0.02 -16.57 -12.76
CA PHE A 173 -0.08 -17.28 -14.04
C PHE A 173 -1.29 -18.22 -14.15
N ASN A 174 -2.10 -18.35 -13.08
CA ASN A 174 -3.36 -19.10 -13.10
C ASN A 174 -4.60 -18.24 -13.38
N LEU A 175 -4.42 -17.01 -13.87
CA LEU A 175 -5.52 -16.14 -14.29
C LEU A 175 -6.44 -16.86 -15.28
N LYS A 176 -7.72 -16.49 -15.29
CA LYS A 176 -8.75 -16.98 -16.22
C LYS A 176 -9.34 -15.87 -17.08
N THR A 177 -9.27 -14.62 -16.62
CA THR A 177 -9.69 -13.46 -17.43
C THR A 177 -8.87 -13.42 -18.71
N THR A 178 -9.55 -13.39 -19.86
CA THR A 178 -8.94 -13.36 -21.20
C THR A 178 -9.30 -12.08 -21.93
N ALA A 179 -8.40 -11.63 -22.78
CA ALA A 179 -8.65 -10.55 -23.74
C ALA A 179 -8.32 -11.05 -25.15
N VAL A 180 -9.28 -10.92 -26.07
CA VAL A 180 -9.14 -11.32 -27.47
C VAL A 180 -9.21 -10.07 -28.34
N LYS A 181 -8.25 -9.91 -29.25
CA LYS A 181 -8.21 -8.76 -30.18
C LYS A 181 -9.24 -8.92 -31.27
N GLU A 182 -10.10 -7.91 -31.45
CA GLU A 182 -11.07 -7.78 -32.54
C GLU A 182 -10.93 -6.42 -33.22
N GLY A 183 -10.24 -6.38 -34.35
CA GLY A 183 -9.91 -5.12 -35.03
C GLY A 183 -9.02 -4.23 -34.19
N ASP A 184 -9.49 -3.02 -33.88
CA ASP A 184 -8.77 -2.02 -33.07
C ASP A 184 -9.16 -2.04 -31.59
N GLU A 185 -9.87 -3.08 -31.12
CA GLU A 185 -10.34 -3.26 -29.77
C GLU A 185 -9.94 -4.62 -29.19
N TRP A 186 -9.99 -4.72 -27.88
CA TRP A 186 -9.88 -5.96 -27.12
C TRP A 186 -11.21 -6.28 -26.45
N VAL A 187 -11.69 -7.49 -26.60
CA VAL A 187 -12.88 -8.02 -25.92
C VAL A 187 -12.43 -8.82 -24.73
N ILE A 188 -12.77 -8.34 -23.53
CA ILE A 188 -12.31 -8.90 -22.26
C ILE A 188 -13.47 -9.61 -21.56
N ASN A 189 -13.19 -10.83 -21.07
CA ASN A 189 -14.14 -11.65 -20.31
C ASN A 189 -13.45 -12.29 -19.10
N GLY A 190 -14.12 -12.29 -17.94
CA GLY A 190 -13.63 -12.92 -16.73
C GLY A 190 -14.18 -12.34 -15.44
N THR A 191 -13.52 -12.65 -14.31
CA THR A 191 -13.93 -12.18 -12.98
C THR A 191 -12.69 -11.76 -12.21
N LYS A 192 -12.74 -10.59 -11.57
CA LYS A 192 -11.71 -10.13 -10.64
C LYS A 192 -12.26 -10.14 -9.20
N GLN A 193 -11.40 -10.49 -8.25
CA GLN A 193 -11.79 -10.59 -6.84
C GLN A 193 -10.73 -9.98 -5.94
N TRP A 194 -11.17 -9.50 -4.78
CA TRP A 194 -10.34 -8.80 -3.79
C TRP A 194 -9.79 -7.46 -4.30
N ILE A 195 -10.60 -6.76 -5.12
CA ILE A 195 -10.16 -5.51 -5.74
C ILE A 195 -10.53 -4.33 -4.85
N THR A 196 -9.52 -3.77 -4.20
CA THR A 196 -9.65 -2.57 -3.36
C THR A 196 -10.09 -1.38 -4.20
N ASN A 197 -11.00 -0.60 -3.67
CA ASN A 197 -11.64 0.57 -4.30
C ASN A 197 -12.54 0.25 -5.51
N ALA A 198 -12.71 -1.01 -5.92
CA ALA A 198 -13.53 -1.36 -7.08
C ALA A 198 -14.95 -0.76 -7.04
N PRO A 199 -15.67 -0.73 -5.88
CA PRO A 199 -17.02 -0.18 -5.83
C PRO A 199 -17.11 1.33 -6.10
N TYR A 200 -15.99 2.06 -6.04
CA TYR A 200 -15.94 3.53 -6.09
C TYR A 200 -14.99 4.08 -7.16
N ALA A 201 -14.19 3.21 -7.78
CA ALA A 201 -13.20 3.61 -8.76
C ALA A 201 -13.84 4.08 -10.06
N ASP A 202 -13.33 5.18 -10.62
CA ASP A 202 -13.69 5.66 -11.95
C ASP A 202 -12.93 4.89 -13.04
N TYR A 203 -11.70 4.43 -12.75
CA TYR A 203 -10.88 3.71 -13.71
C TYR A 203 -10.28 2.45 -13.06
N CYS A 204 -10.04 1.43 -13.87
CA CYS A 204 -9.41 0.18 -13.47
C CYS A 204 -8.15 -0.09 -14.29
N MET A 205 -7.04 -0.35 -13.63
CA MET A 205 -5.85 -0.97 -14.23
C MET A 205 -6.07 -2.48 -14.24
N LEU A 206 -6.60 -3.00 -15.35
CA LEU A 206 -7.09 -4.37 -15.51
C LEU A 206 -6.05 -5.24 -16.21
N PHE A 207 -5.82 -6.46 -15.71
CA PHE A 207 -4.87 -7.39 -16.30
C PHE A 207 -5.58 -8.66 -16.78
N ALA A 208 -5.33 -9.04 -18.03
CA ALA A 208 -5.95 -10.20 -18.68
C ALA A 208 -4.95 -11.01 -19.53
N ILE A 209 -5.24 -12.28 -19.74
CA ILE A 209 -4.46 -13.15 -20.62
C ILE A 209 -4.75 -12.78 -22.08
N THR A 210 -3.69 -12.51 -22.81
CA THR A 210 -3.72 -12.25 -24.26
C THR A 210 -2.98 -13.33 -25.08
N ASP A 211 -2.16 -14.16 -24.39
CA ASP A 211 -1.48 -15.31 -24.99
C ASP A 211 -1.36 -16.45 -23.96
N LYS A 212 -2.12 -17.52 -24.17
CA LYS A 212 -2.17 -18.66 -23.26
C LYS A 212 -0.87 -19.48 -23.26
N GLU A 213 -0.20 -19.61 -24.40
CA GLU A 213 1.03 -20.41 -24.52
C GLU A 213 2.16 -19.72 -23.73
N LEU A 214 2.29 -18.41 -23.83
CA LEU A 214 3.26 -17.66 -23.03
C LEU A 214 2.97 -17.73 -21.52
N VAL A 215 1.69 -17.74 -21.13
CA VAL A 215 1.28 -17.91 -19.73
C VAL A 215 1.66 -19.30 -19.21
N GLU A 216 1.35 -20.37 -19.96
CA GLU A 216 1.70 -21.74 -19.59
C GLU A 216 3.22 -21.92 -19.44
N GLN A 217 4.00 -21.27 -20.30
CA GLN A 217 5.47 -21.25 -20.22
C GLN A 217 6.02 -20.31 -19.14
N ARG A 218 5.15 -19.51 -18.47
CA ARG A 218 5.52 -18.44 -17.49
C ARG A 218 6.48 -17.40 -18.07
N LYS A 219 6.33 -17.08 -19.37
CA LYS A 219 7.19 -16.13 -20.12
C LYS A 219 6.51 -14.79 -20.46
N GLY A 220 5.30 -14.57 -19.93
CA GLY A 220 4.47 -13.39 -20.24
C GLY A 220 3.03 -13.78 -20.57
N GLY A 221 2.45 -13.19 -21.60
CA GLY A 221 1.11 -13.52 -22.09
C GLY A 221 -0.02 -12.81 -21.36
N ILE A 222 0.30 -11.94 -20.39
CA ILE A 222 -0.65 -11.08 -19.68
C ILE A 222 -0.46 -9.66 -20.15
N THR A 223 -1.55 -8.96 -20.50
CA THR A 223 -1.56 -7.55 -20.89
C THR A 223 -2.31 -6.72 -19.87
N GLY A 224 -1.84 -5.52 -19.60
CA GLY A 224 -2.53 -4.53 -18.78
C GLY A 224 -3.38 -3.59 -19.65
N PHE A 225 -4.53 -3.21 -19.16
CA PHE A 225 -5.49 -2.32 -19.82
C PHE A 225 -5.91 -1.21 -18.86
N PHE A 226 -6.03 0.02 -19.34
CA PHE A 226 -6.65 1.12 -18.61
C PHE A 226 -8.12 1.20 -19.01
N VAL A 227 -9.01 1.00 -18.06
CA VAL A 227 -10.45 0.81 -18.31
C VAL A 227 -11.26 1.86 -17.57
N ASP A 228 -12.19 2.53 -18.25
CA ASP A 228 -13.27 3.28 -17.60
C ASP A 228 -14.28 2.27 -17.01
N THR A 229 -14.53 2.35 -15.71
CA THR A 229 -15.43 1.41 -15.00
C THR A 229 -16.90 1.54 -15.42
N LYS A 230 -17.25 2.61 -16.13
CA LYS A 230 -18.61 2.86 -16.65
C LYS A 230 -18.88 2.21 -18.02
N LEU A 231 -17.86 1.62 -18.64
CA LEU A 231 -18.03 0.92 -19.91
C LEU A 231 -18.98 -0.28 -19.75
N PRO A 232 -19.84 -0.55 -20.72
CA PRO A 232 -20.68 -1.75 -20.73
C PRO A 232 -19.83 -3.02 -20.60
N GLY A 233 -20.26 -3.92 -19.72
CA GLY A 233 -19.56 -5.17 -19.45
C GLY A 233 -18.55 -5.10 -18.32
N PHE A 234 -18.47 -3.98 -17.58
CA PHE A 234 -17.72 -3.88 -16.34
C PHE A 234 -18.71 -3.69 -15.17
N ASP A 235 -18.91 -4.72 -14.36
CA ASP A 235 -19.89 -4.71 -13.27
C ASP A 235 -19.25 -5.08 -11.94
N VAL A 236 -19.40 -4.22 -10.92
CA VAL A 236 -19.05 -4.56 -9.53
C VAL A 236 -20.24 -5.25 -8.88
N THR A 237 -20.18 -6.57 -8.79
CA THR A 237 -21.32 -7.40 -8.39
C THR A 237 -21.49 -7.51 -6.88
N SER A 238 -20.45 -7.27 -6.09
CA SER A 238 -20.57 -7.29 -4.63
C SER A 238 -19.39 -6.57 -3.94
N VAL A 239 -19.70 -6.07 -2.73
CA VAL A 239 -18.70 -5.61 -1.76
C VAL A 239 -18.41 -6.75 -0.78
N ILE A 240 -17.12 -7.04 -0.60
CA ILE A 240 -16.66 -8.10 0.30
C ILE A 240 -16.33 -7.49 1.66
N PRO A 241 -17.07 -7.81 2.74
CA PRO A 241 -16.68 -7.38 4.07
C PRO A 241 -15.41 -8.13 4.50
N VAL A 242 -14.40 -7.38 4.89
CA VAL A 242 -13.15 -7.95 5.40
C VAL A 242 -13.16 -8.02 6.93
N MET A 243 -12.16 -8.67 7.51
CA MET A 243 -12.03 -8.93 8.95
C MET A 243 -12.35 -7.72 9.81
N GLY A 244 -13.46 -7.78 10.54
CA GLY A 244 -13.90 -6.76 11.50
C GLY A 244 -14.72 -5.61 10.92
N TYR A 245 -15.04 -5.64 9.62
CA TYR A 245 -15.90 -4.64 8.97
C TYR A 245 -17.17 -5.29 8.42
N VAL A 246 -18.28 -4.55 8.42
CA VAL A 246 -19.55 -4.99 7.87
C VAL A 246 -19.71 -4.67 6.39
N GLY A 247 -18.87 -3.80 5.87
CA GLY A 247 -18.78 -3.38 4.46
C GLY A 247 -17.36 -2.93 4.12
N GLY A 248 -17.18 -2.18 3.06
CA GLY A 248 -15.87 -1.65 2.71
C GLY A 248 -15.71 -1.20 1.26
N ASP A 249 -14.47 -1.29 0.80
CA ASP A 249 -14.05 -0.87 -0.53
C ASP A 249 -13.50 -2.02 -1.40
N THR A 250 -13.55 -3.24 -0.90
CA THR A 250 -13.05 -4.41 -1.62
C THR A 250 -14.20 -5.07 -2.39
N GLY A 251 -14.06 -5.21 -3.70
CA GLY A 251 -15.13 -5.70 -4.56
C GLY A 251 -14.79 -6.94 -5.38
N ILE A 252 -15.84 -7.53 -5.96
CA ILE A 252 -15.79 -8.50 -7.06
C ILE A 252 -16.24 -7.77 -8.32
N ILE A 253 -15.46 -7.91 -9.39
CA ILE A 253 -15.76 -7.34 -10.70
C ILE A 253 -16.07 -8.49 -11.65
N GLN A 254 -17.28 -8.50 -12.21
CA GLN A 254 -17.64 -9.36 -13.33
C GLN A 254 -17.41 -8.61 -14.63
N ILE A 255 -16.77 -9.28 -15.60
CA ILE A 255 -16.42 -8.70 -16.89
C ILE A 255 -17.03 -9.56 -17.99
N GLU A 256 -17.92 -8.95 -18.77
CA GLU A 256 -18.62 -9.62 -19.88
C GLU A 256 -18.55 -8.79 -21.16
N ASN A 257 -17.85 -9.30 -22.17
CA ASN A 257 -17.70 -8.66 -23.49
C ASN A 257 -17.29 -7.17 -23.38
N LEU A 258 -16.48 -6.85 -22.38
CA LEU A 258 -15.95 -5.50 -22.18
C LEU A 258 -15.02 -5.14 -23.34
N ARG A 259 -15.35 -4.07 -24.08
CA ARG A 259 -14.58 -3.60 -25.20
C ARG A 259 -13.66 -2.46 -24.79
N VAL A 260 -12.37 -2.64 -25.04
CA VAL A 260 -11.33 -1.67 -24.66
C VAL A 260 -10.49 -1.37 -25.92
N PRO A 261 -10.32 -0.10 -26.31
CA PRO A 261 -9.51 0.27 -27.47
C PRO A 261 -8.05 -0.17 -27.31
N ASP A 262 -7.40 -0.50 -28.42
CA ASP A 262 -5.99 -0.90 -28.46
C ASP A 262 -5.04 0.18 -27.87
N SER A 263 -5.42 1.46 -27.99
CA SER A 263 -4.71 2.59 -27.41
C SER A 263 -4.69 2.59 -25.84
N HIS A 264 -5.59 1.85 -25.20
CA HIS A 264 -5.70 1.79 -23.74
C HIS A 264 -4.87 0.67 -23.08
N ILE A 265 -3.94 0.08 -23.84
CA ILE A 265 -2.97 -0.88 -23.29
C ILE A 265 -1.98 -0.16 -22.37
N LEU A 266 -1.71 -0.76 -21.23
CA LEU A 266 -0.66 -0.35 -20.30
C LEU A 266 0.68 -1.00 -20.68
N GLY A 267 1.51 -0.26 -21.38
CA GLY A 267 2.81 -0.71 -21.90
C GLY A 267 2.67 -1.61 -23.14
N ASP A 268 3.38 -2.73 -23.15
CA ASP A 268 3.42 -3.65 -24.28
C ASP A 268 2.43 -4.81 -24.12
N VAL A 269 1.86 -5.27 -25.23
CA VAL A 269 1.08 -6.52 -25.28
C VAL A 269 1.92 -7.69 -24.74
N HIS A 270 1.32 -8.58 -23.97
CA HIS A 270 1.91 -9.74 -23.29
C HIS A 270 2.91 -9.43 -22.17
N LYS A 271 3.19 -8.14 -21.85
CA LYS A 271 4.16 -7.73 -20.83
C LYS A 271 3.51 -7.01 -19.62
N GLY A 272 2.20 -7.06 -19.49
CA GLY A 272 1.45 -6.36 -18.44
C GLY A 272 1.85 -6.74 -17.02
N LEU A 273 2.28 -7.99 -16.78
CA LEU A 273 2.76 -8.38 -15.44
C LEU A 273 4.00 -7.59 -15.01
N ARG A 274 4.89 -7.24 -15.94
CA ARG A 274 6.04 -6.38 -15.64
C ARG A 274 5.60 -4.99 -15.20
N VAL A 275 4.60 -4.44 -15.87
CA VAL A 275 3.99 -3.14 -15.51
C VAL A 275 3.32 -3.23 -14.14
N ALA A 276 2.53 -4.28 -13.87
CA ALA A 276 1.91 -4.51 -12.58
C ALA A 276 2.93 -4.52 -11.43
N MET A 277 4.06 -5.20 -11.60
CA MET A 277 5.08 -5.35 -10.57
C MET A 277 5.81 -4.06 -10.21
N THR A 278 5.84 -3.04 -11.08
CA THR A 278 6.39 -1.72 -10.71
C THR A 278 5.61 -1.08 -9.57
N GLY A 279 4.28 -1.11 -9.67
CA GLY A 279 3.39 -0.61 -8.61
C GLY A 279 3.48 -1.43 -7.34
N VAL A 280 3.38 -2.78 -7.46
CA VAL A 280 3.41 -3.68 -6.31
C VAL A 280 4.68 -3.54 -5.47
N ASN A 281 5.86 -3.42 -6.09
CA ASN A 281 7.11 -3.26 -5.35
C ASN A 281 7.19 -1.92 -4.60
N THR A 282 6.71 -0.84 -5.19
CA THR A 282 6.59 0.47 -4.52
C THR A 282 5.63 0.38 -3.32
N GLY A 283 4.49 -0.27 -3.50
CA GLY A 283 3.50 -0.50 -2.43
C GLY A 283 4.07 -1.26 -1.23
N ARG A 284 4.90 -2.28 -1.46
CA ARG A 284 5.54 -3.08 -0.39
C ARG A 284 6.43 -2.26 0.54
N ILE A 285 7.16 -1.29 0.01
CA ILE A 285 8.04 -0.43 0.81
C ILE A 285 7.21 0.51 1.67
N GLY A 286 6.24 1.22 1.09
CA GLY A 286 5.34 2.09 1.82
C GLY A 286 4.54 1.35 2.89
N MET A 287 4.06 0.13 2.59
CA MET A 287 3.41 -0.74 3.56
C MET A 287 4.33 -1.09 4.73
N SER A 288 5.60 -1.44 4.45
CA SER A 288 6.58 -1.79 5.49
C SER A 288 6.88 -0.59 6.40
N ALA A 289 7.05 0.59 5.85
CA ALA A 289 7.25 1.83 6.60
C ALA A 289 6.02 2.18 7.46
N SER A 290 4.81 2.02 6.90
CA SER A 290 3.55 2.20 7.65
C SER A 290 3.43 1.21 8.82
N CYS A 291 3.86 -0.04 8.65
CA CYS A 291 3.91 -1.02 9.74
C CYS A 291 4.82 -0.57 10.88
N VAL A 292 6.00 -0.02 10.57
CA VAL A 292 6.93 0.52 11.57
C VAL A 292 6.28 1.70 12.31
N GLY A 293 5.67 2.65 11.59
CA GLY A 293 4.99 3.78 12.18
C GLY A 293 3.86 3.37 13.12
N GLN A 294 3.00 2.45 12.68
CA GLN A 294 1.90 1.92 13.50
C GLN A 294 2.40 1.18 14.74
N ALA A 295 3.48 0.40 14.62
CA ALA A 295 4.08 -0.28 15.75
C ALA A 295 4.68 0.70 16.78
N ARG A 296 5.30 1.79 16.32
CA ARG A 296 5.81 2.88 17.18
C ARG A 296 4.67 3.61 17.90
N TRP A 297 3.59 3.91 17.19
CA TRP A 297 2.37 4.45 17.81
C TRP A 297 1.84 3.52 18.90
N ALA A 298 1.68 2.24 18.61
CA ALA A 298 1.16 1.26 19.55
C ALA A 298 2.04 1.11 20.79
N LEU A 299 3.38 1.05 20.61
CA LEU A 299 4.33 0.99 21.73
C LEU A 299 4.20 2.23 22.62
N ARG A 300 4.03 3.42 22.04
CA ARG A 300 3.82 4.66 22.80
C ARG A 300 2.55 4.60 23.66
N GLN A 301 1.44 4.07 23.12
CA GLN A 301 0.21 3.86 23.87
C GLN A 301 0.46 2.89 25.05
N ALA A 302 1.16 1.79 24.81
CA ALA A 302 1.46 0.80 25.85
C ALA A 302 2.34 1.37 26.96
N VAL A 303 3.38 2.14 26.64
CA VAL A 303 4.26 2.80 27.62
C VAL A 303 3.47 3.80 28.46
N ASN A 304 2.65 4.65 27.82
CA ASN A 304 1.82 5.62 28.54
C ASN A 304 0.84 4.92 29.52
N TYR A 305 0.17 3.87 29.03
CA TYR A 305 -0.76 3.10 29.87
C TYR A 305 -0.04 2.38 31.01
N ALA A 306 1.11 1.77 30.76
CA ALA A 306 1.90 1.06 31.77
C ALA A 306 2.39 1.96 32.89
N ASN A 307 2.66 3.23 32.62
CA ASN A 307 3.06 4.23 33.61
C ASN A 307 1.90 4.79 34.44
N GLN A 308 0.65 4.62 33.99
CA GLN A 308 -0.54 5.17 34.66
C GLN A 308 -1.38 4.10 35.37
N ARG A 309 -1.61 2.96 34.72
CA ARG A 309 -2.46 1.88 35.23
C ARG A 309 -1.81 1.21 36.44
N LYS A 310 -2.56 1.06 37.54
CA LYS A 310 -2.10 0.42 38.77
C LYS A 310 -2.79 -0.91 39.02
N THR A 311 -2.02 -1.92 39.42
CA THR A 311 -2.48 -3.22 39.93
C THR A 311 -1.54 -3.67 41.04
N PHE A 312 -2.04 -4.41 42.01
CA PHE A 312 -1.24 -4.90 43.15
C PHE A 312 -0.43 -3.79 43.85
N GLY A 313 -1.00 -2.58 43.97
CA GLY A 313 -0.40 -1.46 44.70
C GLY A 313 0.66 -0.65 43.96
N THR A 314 1.01 -1.00 42.71
CA THR A 314 2.02 -0.27 41.91
C THR A 314 1.54 -0.08 40.47
N THR A 315 2.25 0.73 39.66
CA THR A 315 1.99 0.83 38.25
C THR A 315 2.36 -0.48 37.52
N ILE A 316 1.61 -0.85 36.48
CA ILE A 316 1.86 -2.12 35.77
C ILE A 316 3.23 -2.15 35.09
N GLY A 317 3.82 -0.98 34.78
CA GLY A 317 5.19 -0.85 34.26
C GLY A 317 6.27 -1.36 35.25
N ASN A 318 5.94 -1.53 36.52
CA ASN A 318 6.83 -2.13 37.51
C ASN A 318 6.78 -3.67 37.54
N HIS A 319 5.87 -4.29 36.81
CA HIS A 319 5.80 -5.75 36.70
C HIS A 319 6.72 -6.25 35.60
N GLN A 320 7.61 -7.18 35.92
CA GLN A 320 8.62 -7.71 34.95
C GLN A 320 8.01 -8.25 33.65
N ALA A 321 6.84 -8.91 33.73
CA ALA A 321 6.16 -9.41 32.53
C ALA A 321 5.80 -8.30 31.56
N VAL A 322 5.37 -7.12 32.05
CA VAL A 322 5.07 -5.95 31.19
C VAL A 322 6.35 -5.38 30.62
N GLN A 323 7.43 -5.28 31.45
CA GLN A 323 8.73 -4.78 30.99
C GLN A 323 9.30 -5.63 29.84
N LEU A 324 9.21 -6.97 29.95
CA LEU A 324 9.66 -7.89 28.89
C LEU A 324 8.85 -7.69 27.59
N MET A 325 7.52 -7.57 27.68
CA MET A 325 6.69 -7.31 26.48
C MET A 325 7.06 -5.97 25.81
N LEU A 326 7.31 -4.91 26.57
CA LEU A 326 7.73 -3.61 26.04
C LEU A 326 9.12 -3.69 25.39
N ALA A 327 10.06 -4.40 26.00
CA ALA A 327 11.41 -4.62 25.45
C ALA A 327 11.36 -5.40 24.13
N ASP A 328 10.57 -6.48 24.05
CA ASP A 328 10.36 -7.25 22.83
C ASP A 328 9.76 -6.39 21.71
N CYS A 329 8.78 -5.54 22.02
CA CYS A 329 8.24 -4.59 21.05
C CYS A 329 9.30 -3.65 20.52
N ALA A 330 10.14 -3.08 21.41
CA ALA A 330 11.19 -2.15 21.02
C ALA A 330 12.24 -2.81 20.11
N MET A 331 12.67 -4.05 20.41
CA MET A 331 13.62 -4.80 19.59
C MET A 331 13.03 -5.14 18.20
N ASP A 332 11.78 -5.60 18.13
CA ASP A 332 11.06 -5.89 16.90
C ASP A 332 10.97 -4.64 16.02
N ILE A 333 10.58 -3.49 16.59
CA ILE A 333 10.46 -2.21 15.88
C ILE A 333 11.82 -1.72 15.38
N TYR A 334 12.86 -1.78 16.24
CA TYR A 334 14.21 -1.37 15.88
C TYR A 334 14.73 -2.16 14.67
N ALA A 335 14.60 -3.49 14.70
CA ALA A 335 15.01 -4.35 13.60
C ALA A 335 14.23 -4.01 12.32
N GLY A 336 12.89 -3.93 12.40
CA GLY A 336 12.04 -3.63 11.26
C GLY A 336 12.32 -2.27 10.62
N ARG A 337 12.55 -1.24 11.45
CA ARG A 337 12.88 0.11 10.98
C ARG A 337 14.21 0.13 10.22
N ASN A 338 15.26 -0.51 10.76
CA ASN A 338 16.55 -0.58 10.07
C ASN A 338 16.47 -1.32 8.74
N MET A 339 15.67 -2.38 8.65
CA MET A 339 15.41 -3.06 7.38
C MET A 339 14.74 -2.14 6.36
N VAL A 340 13.74 -1.34 6.76
CA VAL A 340 13.07 -0.36 5.87
C VAL A 340 14.07 0.68 5.38
N LEU A 341 14.85 1.29 6.28
CA LEU A 341 15.81 2.32 5.93
C LEU A 341 16.91 1.81 4.99
N ASN A 342 17.44 0.61 5.27
CA ASN A 342 18.45 -0.02 4.40
C ASN A 342 17.89 -0.29 3.00
N CYS A 343 16.71 -0.89 2.89
CA CYS A 343 16.08 -1.17 1.61
C CYS A 343 15.78 0.13 0.83
N ALA A 344 15.22 1.13 1.48
CA ALA A 344 14.90 2.42 0.87
C ALA A 344 16.19 3.14 0.40
N TRP A 345 17.26 3.08 1.19
CA TRP A 345 18.55 3.62 0.81
C TRP A 345 19.14 2.88 -0.42
N LYS A 346 19.16 1.53 -0.43
CA LYS A 346 19.62 0.77 -1.62
C LYS A 346 18.88 1.22 -2.89
N LEU A 347 17.56 1.37 -2.80
CA LEU A 347 16.75 1.82 -3.93
C LEU A 347 17.03 3.27 -4.36
N SER A 348 17.27 4.18 -3.41
CA SER A 348 17.66 5.57 -3.72
C SER A 348 19.01 5.66 -4.44
N GLN A 349 19.87 4.65 -4.26
CA GLN A 349 21.13 4.51 -4.98
C GLN A 349 21.00 3.79 -6.34
N GLY A 350 19.79 3.44 -6.77
CA GLY A 350 19.53 2.66 -7.99
C GLY A 350 19.98 1.20 -7.91
N MET A 351 20.26 0.67 -6.71
CA MET A 351 20.70 -0.70 -6.52
C MET A 351 19.52 -1.69 -6.61
N PRO A 352 19.75 -2.90 -7.15
CA PRO A 352 18.72 -3.95 -7.08
C PRO A 352 18.43 -4.31 -5.62
N ALA A 353 17.13 -4.37 -5.25
CA ALA A 353 16.72 -4.62 -3.88
C ALA A 353 15.48 -5.53 -3.75
N LEU A 354 15.25 -6.43 -4.73
CA LEU A 354 14.06 -7.29 -4.72
C LEU A 354 14.02 -8.23 -3.50
N LYS A 355 15.17 -8.75 -3.10
CA LYS A 355 15.32 -9.58 -1.90
C LYS A 355 14.98 -8.77 -0.65
N GLU A 356 15.54 -7.57 -0.51
CA GLU A 356 15.32 -6.66 0.61
C GLU A 356 13.86 -6.18 0.68
N ILE A 357 13.23 -5.86 -0.44
CA ILE A 357 11.79 -5.54 -0.51
C ILE A 357 10.96 -6.70 0.06
N SER A 358 11.31 -7.94 -0.34
CA SER A 358 10.61 -9.13 0.14
C SER A 358 10.85 -9.40 1.62
N MET A 359 12.08 -9.21 2.12
CA MET A 359 12.40 -9.30 3.55
C MET A 359 11.62 -8.27 4.36
N ASN A 360 11.60 -7.02 3.91
CA ASN A 360 10.88 -5.93 4.55
C ASN A 360 9.39 -6.23 4.68
N LYS A 361 8.75 -6.64 3.58
CA LYS A 361 7.32 -6.93 3.57
C LYS A 361 6.99 -8.08 4.51
N ALA A 362 7.71 -9.19 4.45
CA ALA A 362 7.46 -10.34 5.32
C ALA A 362 7.69 -9.99 6.80
N PHE A 363 8.84 -9.40 7.13
CA PHE A 363 9.21 -9.11 8.51
C PHE A 363 8.28 -8.06 9.14
N ASN A 364 8.08 -6.91 8.48
CA ASN A 364 7.37 -5.77 9.06
C ASN A 364 5.87 -6.02 9.21
N THR A 365 5.22 -6.72 8.26
CA THR A 365 3.80 -7.07 8.38
C THR A 365 3.55 -8.12 9.48
N GLU A 366 4.52 -8.99 9.77
CA GLU A 366 4.45 -9.91 10.92
C GLU A 366 4.82 -9.22 12.23
N MET A 367 5.82 -8.35 12.21
CA MET A 367 6.29 -7.58 13.35
C MET A 367 5.18 -6.70 13.94
N VAL A 368 4.49 -5.92 13.10
CA VAL A 368 3.40 -5.05 13.60
C VAL A 368 2.28 -5.87 14.24
N GLY A 369 1.99 -7.09 13.73
CA GLY A 369 1.04 -8.01 14.35
C GLY A 369 1.47 -8.47 15.75
N ARG A 370 2.75 -8.82 15.93
CA ARG A 370 3.29 -9.20 17.24
C ARG A 370 3.27 -8.02 18.24
N VAL A 371 3.59 -6.82 17.76
CA VAL A 371 3.55 -5.61 18.59
C VAL A 371 2.12 -5.29 19.02
N MET A 372 1.15 -5.28 18.09
CA MET A 372 -0.26 -5.01 18.40
C MET A 372 -0.84 -6.03 19.40
N ASP A 373 -0.50 -7.31 19.25
CA ASP A 373 -0.92 -8.37 20.18
C ASP A 373 -0.44 -8.10 21.61
N ARG A 374 0.86 -7.81 21.78
CA ARG A 374 1.43 -7.47 23.10
C ARG A 374 0.82 -6.20 23.67
N VAL A 375 0.55 -5.19 22.83
CA VAL A 375 -0.04 -3.92 23.25
C VAL A 375 -1.48 -4.11 23.72
N ILE A 376 -2.29 -4.93 23.03
CA ILE A 376 -3.62 -5.34 23.53
C ILE A 376 -3.48 -6.01 24.88
N GLN A 377 -2.55 -6.95 25.04
CA GLN A 377 -2.35 -7.68 26.29
C GLN A 377 -1.99 -6.74 27.46
N ILE A 378 -1.11 -5.75 27.22
CA ILE A 378 -0.73 -4.74 28.23
C ILE A 378 -1.94 -3.89 28.65
N HIS A 379 -2.82 -3.53 27.74
CA HIS A 379 -4.02 -2.75 28.03
C HIS A 379 -5.15 -3.56 28.68
N GLY A 380 -5.08 -4.91 28.62
CA GLY A 380 -6.13 -5.78 29.15
C GLY A 380 -7.48 -5.52 28.46
N GLY A 381 -8.57 -5.44 29.22
CA GLY A 381 -9.91 -5.23 28.68
C GLY A 381 -10.05 -3.96 27.83
N MET A 382 -9.34 -2.88 28.16
CA MET A 382 -9.33 -1.64 27.38
C MET A 382 -8.74 -1.83 25.97
N GLY A 383 -7.76 -2.72 25.81
CA GLY A 383 -7.17 -3.04 24.51
C GLY A 383 -8.12 -3.75 23.55
N LEU A 384 -9.22 -4.32 24.04
CA LEU A 384 -10.25 -5.00 23.25
C LEU A 384 -11.38 -4.06 22.81
N THR A 385 -11.43 -2.83 23.33
CA THR A 385 -12.46 -1.85 22.98
C THR A 385 -12.07 -1.07 21.75
N ASN A 386 -13.06 -0.55 21.02
CA ASN A 386 -12.83 0.34 19.89
C ASN A 386 -12.44 1.79 20.29
N GLU A 387 -12.47 2.12 21.57
CA GLU A 387 -12.14 3.46 22.07
C GLU A 387 -10.68 3.84 21.82
N LEU A 388 -9.75 2.88 22.01
CA LEU A 388 -8.32 3.12 21.85
C LEU A 388 -7.79 2.84 20.44
N LYS A 389 -8.62 2.30 19.53
CA LYS A 389 -8.23 1.91 18.16
C LYS A 389 -7.10 0.87 18.06
N ILE A 390 -6.70 0.27 19.18
CA ILE A 390 -5.62 -0.74 19.22
C ILE A 390 -6.11 -2.03 18.55
N GLU A 391 -7.35 -2.45 18.84
CA GLU A 391 -7.94 -3.64 18.23
C GLU A 391 -8.11 -3.49 16.72
N GLU A 392 -8.43 -2.30 16.22
CA GLU A 392 -8.49 -2.00 14.80
C GLU A 392 -7.10 -2.10 14.15
N GLY A 393 -6.06 -1.59 14.83
CA GLY A 393 -4.68 -1.77 14.42
C GLY A 393 -4.25 -3.24 14.35
N TYR A 394 -4.71 -4.09 15.27
CA TYR A 394 -4.47 -5.53 15.24
C TYR A 394 -5.11 -6.21 14.02
N ARG A 395 -6.37 -5.88 13.70
CA ARG A 395 -7.06 -6.40 12.51
C ARG A 395 -6.37 -5.97 11.22
N TRP A 396 -6.00 -4.69 11.13
CA TRP A 396 -5.23 -4.15 10.01
C TRP A 396 -3.87 -4.86 9.86
N ALA A 397 -3.11 -5.03 10.95
CA ALA A 397 -1.84 -5.75 10.95
C ALA A 397 -1.98 -7.19 10.43
N ARG A 398 -3.07 -7.90 10.84
CA ARG A 398 -3.32 -9.27 10.38
C ARG A 398 -3.60 -9.35 8.89
N LEU A 399 -4.33 -8.37 8.35
CA LEU A 399 -4.66 -8.27 6.93
C LEU A 399 -3.38 -8.15 6.08
N LEU A 400 -2.44 -7.30 6.45
CA LEU A 400 -1.27 -6.94 5.64
C LEU A 400 -0.34 -8.11 5.27
N ARG A 401 -0.43 -9.23 5.96
CA ARG A 401 0.34 -10.44 5.64
C ARG A 401 -0.10 -11.11 4.33
N ILE A 402 -1.24 -10.71 3.75
CA ILE A 402 -1.89 -11.38 2.61
C ILE A 402 -1.72 -10.59 1.29
N PRO A 403 -2.15 -9.31 1.15
CA PRO A 403 -2.05 -8.58 -0.10
C PRO A 403 -0.60 -8.37 -0.55
N ASP A 404 -0.43 -8.02 -1.80
CA ASP A 404 0.86 -7.72 -2.46
C ASP A 404 1.87 -8.89 -2.39
N GLY A 405 1.35 -10.10 -2.37
CA GLY A 405 2.08 -11.34 -2.15
C GLY A 405 2.23 -11.69 -0.67
N THR A 406 1.72 -12.87 -0.32
CA THR A 406 1.71 -13.36 1.07
C THR A 406 3.11 -13.46 1.68
N SER A 407 3.19 -13.57 3.01
CA SER A 407 4.45 -13.80 3.73
C SER A 407 5.23 -15.00 3.17
N GLU A 408 4.53 -16.04 2.69
CA GLU A 408 5.10 -17.24 2.09
C GLU A 408 5.68 -16.95 0.70
N ILE A 409 4.99 -16.15 -0.12
CA ILE A 409 5.49 -15.71 -1.42
C ILE A 409 6.73 -14.83 -1.26
N GLN A 410 6.77 -13.93 -0.27
CA GLN A 410 7.97 -13.14 0.03
C GLN A 410 9.15 -14.05 0.42
N ARG A 411 8.92 -15.02 1.31
CA ARG A 411 9.95 -15.99 1.71
C ARG A 411 10.45 -16.85 0.53
N ARG A 412 9.54 -17.25 -0.37
CA ARG A 412 9.92 -17.93 -1.61
C ARG A 412 10.81 -17.04 -2.48
N THR A 413 10.51 -15.77 -2.64
CA THR A 413 11.35 -14.82 -3.40
C THR A 413 12.74 -14.70 -2.78
N ILE A 414 12.82 -14.54 -1.46
CA ILE A 414 14.10 -14.51 -0.72
C ILE A 414 14.90 -15.78 -0.97
N ALA A 415 14.28 -16.94 -0.78
CA ALA A 415 14.95 -18.23 -0.96
C ALA A 415 15.48 -18.43 -2.40
N LEU A 416 14.72 -17.99 -3.41
CA LEU A 416 15.15 -18.04 -4.81
C LEU A 416 16.33 -17.11 -5.11
N SER A 417 16.45 -15.97 -4.42
CA SER A 417 17.63 -15.09 -4.52
C SER A 417 18.86 -15.78 -3.91
N LEU A 418 18.72 -16.33 -2.69
CA LEU A 418 19.82 -17.04 -2.01
C LEU A 418 20.32 -18.24 -2.82
N LEU A 419 19.42 -19.02 -3.44
CA LEU A 419 19.77 -20.15 -4.29
C LEU A 419 20.45 -19.76 -5.62
N LYS A 420 20.44 -18.47 -5.96
CA LYS A 420 21.21 -17.88 -7.05
C LYS A 420 22.48 -17.17 -6.58
N GLU A 421 22.92 -17.51 -5.37
CA GLU A 421 24.13 -16.98 -4.73
C GLU A 421 24.11 -15.47 -4.43
N ASP A 422 22.91 -14.85 -4.38
CA ASP A 422 22.74 -13.47 -3.89
C ASP A 422 22.79 -13.49 -2.35
N LEU A 423 24.01 -13.51 -1.79
CA LEU A 423 24.30 -13.56 -0.35
C LEU A 423 24.64 -12.20 0.26
N ASP A 424 24.62 -11.12 -0.50
CA ASP A 424 24.90 -9.77 -0.02
C ASP A 424 23.68 -9.21 0.76
N PHE A 425 23.94 -8.62 1.93
CA PHE A 425 22.94 -8.07 2.85
C PHE A 425 23.20 -6.59 3.16
#